data_b12d11cb52e8332695a9f82cf0a95b73
#
_entry.id   b12d11cb52e8332695a9f82cf0a95b73
#
_cell.length_a   1.000
_cell.length_b   1.000
_cell.length_c   1.000
_cell.angle_alpha   90.00
_cell.angle_beta   90.00
_cell.angle_gamma   90.00
#
_symmetry.space_group_name_H-M   'P 1'
#
loop_
_entity.id
_entity.type
_entity.pdbx_description
1 polymer ?
#
loop_
_entity_poly.entity_id
_entity_poly.type
_entity_poly.pdbx_seq_one_letter_code
_entity_poly.pdbx_strand_id
1 'polypeptide(L)'
;EIPPAPRTPDELHDLLTTLVITRPTPAWTDLYQELETRGRAQIIQSEAQTPLWTTTELAETALTPQTTTEKIRGHLEITGPTTPEELADKTALPLPTIHQALTALESEGTAMRADHLEGAAPETWCSRRLLQRMSYLSRRQKRSSVQAATPQDFMRFLLDYHHLTPETTVRGRPGLTKVLEQLQGLDLPAGAWENQIIKKRLPDYDPLWLDELCYRGELAWLRLTPPTAPAKANTMAPRKATPITLVFREDLQWLLAAARTNSLEPPEAGPVQEIAELLESQGASFLPDLAQATNRLPDDIERALWNGVALGLFTADGFAAVRALLNRTSRRPTRHRPGQNLGSQALRTRAMRANRALTMRSTPQTHAAPGRWSLVSHPEQYPTEDLAEAVAHQLLACWGVVFRDLAHHPATPTATPWRDILKALRRFEDRGIVRGGRFVSGQSGEQFALPAAADQLQQARRRPRTNQEVTIAACDPLNLTAILFEGPRTPATPNNTLTYTDGVPVSTSD
;
A
#
# COMPACT_ATOMS: atom_id res chain seq x y z
N GLU A 1 -31.08 -13.63 5.86
CA GLU A 1 -31.84 -13.90 7.12
C GLU A 1 -33.26 -14.34 6.74
N ILE A 2 -33.76 -15.35 7.41
CA ILE A 2 -35.11 -15.87 7.19
C ILE A 2 -36.08 -14.80 7.75
N PRO A 3 -37.18 -14.46 7.05
CA PRO A 3 -38.20 -13.58 7.61
C PRO A 3 -38.62 -14.07 8.99
N PRO A 4 -38.98 -13.19 9.94
CA PRO A 4 -39.35 -13.60 11.26
C PRO A 4 -40.57 -14.53 11.17
N ALA A 5 -40.45 -15.74 11.72
CA ALA A 5 -41.51 -16.69 11.81
C ALA A 5 -41.98 -16.71 13.30
N PRO A 6 -43.03 -15.95 13.66
CA PRO A 6 -43.53 -15.95 15.01
C PRO A 6 -44.03 -17.35 15.37
N ARG A 7 -43.68 -17.81 16.58
CA ARG A 7 -44.03 -19.14 17.09
C ARG A 7 -45.13 -19.10 18.12
N THR A 8 -45.34 -17.94 18.69
CA THR A 8 -46.35 -17.72 19.71
C THR A 8 -47.22 -16.52 19.35
N PRO A 9 -48.45 -16.43 19.86
CA PRO A 9 -49.30 -15.25 19.67
C PRO A 9 -48.66 -13.95 20.18
N ASP A 10 -47.89 -13.98 21.26
CA ASP A 10 -47.21 -12.80 21.79
C ASP A 10 -46.09 -12.33 20.82
N GLU A 11 -45.31 -13.24 20.25
CA GLU A 11 -44.32 -12.87 19.19
C GLU A 11 -45.01 -12.27 17.97
N LEU A 12 -46.18 -12.78 17.57
CA LEU A 12 -46.95 -12.20 16.47
C LEU A 12 -47.46 -10.82 16.82
N HIS A 13 -47.92 -10.61 18.06
CA HIS A 13 -48.37 -9.32 18.53
C HIS A 13 -47.27 -8.26 18.47
N ASP A 14 -46.07 -8.58 18.94
CA ASP A 14 -44.90 -7.69 18.89
C ASP A 14 -44.52 -7.38 17.45
N LEU A 15 -44.62 -8.38 16.56
CA LEU A 15 -44.38 -8.20 15.14
C LEU A 15 -45.40 -7.24 14.50
N LEU A 16 -46.70 -7.42 14.79
CA LEU A 16 -47.78 -6.56 14.30
C LEU A 16 -47.65 -5.14 14.86
N THR A 17 -47.22 -4.99 16.08
CA THR A 17 -46.92 -3.67 16.67
C THR A 17 -45.82 -2.94 15.90
N THR A 18 -44.79 -3.67 15.48
CA THR A 18 -43.67 -3.08 14.67
C THR A 18 -44.11 -2.77 13.25
N LEU A 19 -44.89 -3.66 12.60
CA LEU A 19 -45.38 -3.47 11.24
C LEU A 19 -46.46 -2.40 11.13
N VAL A 20 -47.16 -2.14 12.24
CA VAL A 20 -48.38 -1.30 12.38
C VAL A 20 -49.55 -1.88 11.59
N ILE A 21 -49.39 -2.16 10.31
CA ILE A 21 -50.35 -2.83 9.40
C ILE A 21 -49.66 -3.85 8.52
N THR A 22 -50.34 -4.95 8.21
CA THR A 22 -49.92 -5.92 7.21
C THR A 22 -51.09 -6.63 6.59
N ARG A 23 -51.00 -7.09 5.34
CA ARG A 23 -52.00 -8.00 4.78
C ARG A 23 -52.02 -9.34 5.53
N PRO A 24 -53.17 -10.01 5.57
CA PRO A 24 -53.27 -11.39 6.11
C PRO A 24 -52.21 -12.29 5.50
N THR A 25 -51.40 -12.90 6.34
CA THR A 25 -50.37 -13.85 5.96
C THR A 25 -50.78 -15.25 6.29
N PRO A 26 -50.96 -16.18 5.33
CA PRO A 26 -51.48 -17.52 5.59
C PRO A 26 -50.71 -18.28 6.65
N ALA A 27 -49.38 -18.12 6.73
CA ALA A 27 -48.54 -18.79 7.73
C ALA A 27 -48.79 -18.33 9.18
N TRP A 28 -49.47 -17.22 9.42
CA TRP A 28 -49.72 -16.66 10.77
C TRP A 28 -51.20 -16.68 11.15
N THR A 29 -52.06 -17.27 10.34
CA THR A 29 -53.51 -17.23 10.49
C THR A 29 -53.95 -17.80 11.86
N ASP A 30 -53.43 -18.94 12.26
CA ASP A 30 -53.81 -19.58 13.54
C ASP A 30 -53.41 -18.70 14.75
N LEU A 31 -52.22 -18.16 14.74
CA LEU A 31 -51.71 -17.25 15.79
C LEU A 31 -52.51 -15.94 15.83
N TYR A 32 -52.92 -15.44 14.66
CA TYR A 32 -53.72 -14.24 14.53
C TYR A 32 -55.13 -14.45 15.11
N GLN A 33 -55.77 -15.58 14.78
CA GLN A 33 -57.11 -15.92 15.33
C GLN A 33 -57.08 -15.99 16.85
N GLU A 34 -56.00 -16.53 17.44
CA GLU A 34 -55.84 -16.55 18.88
C GLU A 34 -55.71 -15.14 19.49
N LEU A 35 -54.97 -14.23 18.82
CA LEU A 35 -54.87 -12.82 19.24
C LEU A 35 -56.20 -12.09 19.09
N GLU A 36 -56.92 -12.32 18.00
CA GLU A 36 -58.23 -11.74 17.78
C GLU A 36 -59.24 -12.19 18.84
N THR A 37 -59.27 -13.50 19.16
CA THR A 37 -60.15 -14.04 20.22
C THR A 37 -59.82 -13.43 21.58
N ARG A 38 -58.56 -13.10 21.85
CA ARG A 38 -58.13 -12.44 23.07
C ARG A 38 -58.34 -10.91 23.05
N GLY A 39 -58.84 -10.35 21.93
CA GLY A 39 -59.08 -8.92 21.77
C GLY A 39 -57.80 -8.11 21.63
N ARG A 40 -56.65 -8.72 21.26
CA ARG A 40 -55.34 -8.06 21.12
C ARG A 40 -54.99 -7.69 19.67
N ALA A 41 -55.70 -8.22 18.68
CA ALA A 41 -55.58 -7.87 17.29
C ALA A 41 -56.94 -7.74 16.64
N GLN A 42 -57.02 -6.95 15.57
CA GLN A 42 -58.24 -6.78 14.79
C GLN A 42 -57.97 -6.52 13.33
N ILE A 43 -58.98 -6.80 12.48
CA ILE A 43 -58.95 -6.51 11.06
C ILE A 43 -59.48 -5.10 10.84
N ILE A 44 -58.70 -4.29 10.10
CA ILE A 44 -59.12 -2.96 9.61
C ILE A 44 -59.22 -3.02 8.08
N GLN A 45 -60.03 -2.15 7.49
CA GLN A 45 -60.16 -2.05 6.04
C GLN A 45 -59.37 -0.83 5.54
N SER A 46 -58.52 -1.04 4.51
CA SER A 46 -57.88 0.09 3.82
C SER A 46 -58.90 0.90 3.01
N GLU A 47 -58.51 2.06 2.47
CA GLU A 47 -59.33 2.86 1.55
C GLU A 47 -59.83 2.05 0.34
N ALA A 48 -59.03 1.09 -0.11
CA ALA A 48 -59.33 0.18 -1.22
C ALA A 48 -60.10 -1.09 -0.80
N GLN A 49 -60.71 -1.08 0.43
CA GLN A 49 -61.44 -2.23 1.01
C GLN A 49 -60.59 -3.52 1.15
N THR A 50 -59.29 -3.36 1.30
CA THR A 50 -58.38 -4.49 1.53
C THR A 50 -58.25 -4.77 2.98
N PRO A 51 -58.47 -6.03 3.48
CA PRO A 51 -58.30 -6.36 4.87
C PRO A 51 -56.82 -6.27 5.30
N LEU A 52 -56.58 -5.63 6.44
CA LEU A 52 -55.27 -5.48 7.04
C LEU A 52 -55.29 -5.89 8.49
N TRP A 53 -54.30 -6.59 8.93
CA TRP A 53 -54.08 -6.96 10.33
C TRP A 53 -53.35 -5.85 11.07
N THR A 54 -53.78 -5.53 12.26
CA THR A 54 -53.17 -4.58 13.20
C THR A 54 -53.41 -5.01 14.62
N THR A 55 -52.66 -4.45 15.55
CA THR A 55 -52.96 -4.62 16.98
C THR A 55 -54.13 -3.74 17.41
N THR A 56 -54.84 -4.12 18.44
CA THR A 56 -56.02 -3.35 18.96
C THR A 56 -55.60 -1.95 19.41
N GLU A 57 -54.41 -1.81 19.97
CA GLU A 57 -53.84 -0.56 20.47
C GLU A 57 -53.55 0.46 19.33
N LEU A 58 -53.19 -0.04 18.18
CA LEU A 58 -52.82 0.81 17.01
C LEU A 58 -54.00 1.03 16.05
N ALA A 59 -55.10 0.33 16.19
CA ALA A 59 -56.17 0.31 15.18
C ALA A 59 -56.75 1.68 14.84
N GLU A 60 -56.94 2.58 15.81
CA GLU A 60 -57.45 3.93 15.59
C GLU A 60 -56.49 4.83 14.80
N THR A 61 -55.18 4.60 14.94
CA THR A 61 -54.14 5.41 14.32
C THR A 61 -53.51 4.73 13.09
N ALA A 62 -53.75 3.45 12.92
CA ALA A 62 -53.12 2.60 11.90
C ALA A 62 -53.35 3.10 10.46
N LEU A 63 -54.45 3.74 10.15
CA LEU A 63 -54.73 4.27 8.81
C LEU A 63 -54.43 5.77 8.65
N THR A 64 -53.97 6.43 9.70
CA THR A 64 -53.67 7.86 9.63
C THR A 64 -52.43 8.13 8.81
N PRO A 65 -52.36 9.26 8.04
CA PRO A 65 -51.20 9.64 7.29
C PRO A 65 -49.95 9.86 8.15
N GLN A 66 -50.12 10.27 9.40
CA GLN A 66 -49.02 10.53 10.35
C GLN A 66 -48.19 9.28 10.66
N THR A 67 -48.77 8.09 10.63
CA THR A 67 -48.09 6.82 10.90
C THR A 67 -47.48 6.16 9.64
N THR A 68 -47.60 6.79 8.48
CA THR A 68 -47.10 6.19 7.20
C THR A 68 -45.62 5.89 7.23
N THR A 69 -44.79 6.83 7.70
CA THR A 69 -43.34 6.64 7.81
C THR A 69 -42.99 5.52 8.78
N GLU A 70 -43.73 5.38 9.88
CA GLU A 70 -43.55 4.29 10.88
C GLU A 70 -43.88 2.92 10.28
N LYS A 71 -44.98 2.81 9.51
CA LYS A 71 -45.33 1.58 8.78
C LYS A 71 -44.21 1.13 7.86
N ILE A 72 -43.73 2.04 6.99
CA ILE A 72 -42.66 1.71 6.06
C ILE A 72 -41.35 1.39 6.80
N ARG A 73 -41.02 2.12 7.86
CA ARG A 73 -39.86 1.81 8.73
C ARG A 73 -39.97 0.40 9.32
N GLY A 74 -41.10 0.04 9.91
CA GLY A 74 -41.34 -1.28 10.51
C GLY A 74 -41.18 -2.42 9.46
N HIS A 75 -41.76 -2.23 8.29
CA HIS A 75 -41.60 -3.19 7.19
C HIS A 75 -40.14 -3.32 6.73
N LEU A 76 -39.40 -2.22 6.55
CA LEU A 76 -37.97 -2.26 6.18
C LEU A 76 -37.08 -2.91 7.24
N GLU A 77 -37.42 -2.79 8.52
CA GLU A 77 -36.67 -3.42 9.62
C GLU A 77 -36.88 -4.94 9.69
N ILE A 78 -38.01 -5.41 9.18
CA ILE A 78 -38.40 -6.83 9.30
C ILE A 78 -38.18 -7.60 8.01
N THR A 79 -38.54 -7.04 6.86
CA THR A 79 -38.53 -7.77 5.59
C THR A 79 -37.18 -7.81 4.89
N GLY A 80 -36.23 -6.96 5.28
CA GLY A 80 -34.95 -6.85 4.58
C GLY A 80 -35.03 -6.01 3.29
N PRO A 81 -34.14 -6.24 2.32
CA PRO A 81 -34.21 -5.54 1.04
C PRO A 81 -35.54 -5.77 0.34
N THR A 82 -36.23 -4.70 -0.03
CA THR A 82 -37.58 -4.75 -0.61
C THR A 82 -37.83 -3.58 -1.56
N THR A 83 -38.73 -3.74 -2.51
CA THR A 83 -39.08 -2.69 -3.47
C THR A 83 -40.31 -1.89 -3.03
N PRO A 84 -40.55 -0.68 -3.57
CA PRO A 84 -41.76 0.08 -3.30
C PRO A 84 -43.06 -0.69 -3.64
N GLU A 85 -43.03 -1.52 -4.69
CA GLU A 85 -44.19 -2.33 -5.13
C GLU A 85 -44.48 -3.42 -4.11
N GLU A 86 -43.47 -4.09 -3.57
CA GLU A 86 -43.62 -5.09 -2.51
C GLU A 86 -44.12 -4.48 -1.20
N LEU A 87 -43.71 -3.25 -0.89
CA LEU A 87 -44.26 -2.50 0.26
C LEU A 87 -45.72 -2.12 0.02
N ALA A 88 -46.05 -1.69 -1.21
CA ALA A 88 -47.46 -1.41 -1.54
C ALA A 88 -48.33 -2.64 -1.43
N ASP A 89 -47.82 -3.79 -1.88
CA ASP A 89 -48.57 -5.05 -1.72
C ASP A 89 -48.79 -5.42 -0.26
N LYS A 90 -47.78 -5.30 0.62
CA LYS A 90 -47.87 -5.65 2.05
C LYS A 90 -48.70 -4.69 2.85
N THR A 91 -48.71 -3.40 2.54
CA THR A 91 -49.36 -2.34 3.33
C THR A 91 -50.67 -1.84 2.75
N ALA A 92 -51.01 -2.21 1.52
CA ALA A 92 -52.10 -1.65 0.73
C ALA A 92 -52.07 -0.11 0.60
N LEU A 93 -50.88 0.51 0.70
CA LEU A 93 -50.68 1.95 0.53
C LEU A 93 -50.38 2.29 -0.95
N PRO A 94 -50.79 3.47 -1.42
CA PRO A 94 -50.45 3.94 -2.78
C PRO A 94 -48.95 4.13 -2.96
N LEU A 95 -48.44 3.75 -4.13
CA LEU A 95 -47.01 3.90 -4.46
C LEU A 95 -46.48 5.33 -4.22
N PRO A 96 -47.16 6.42 -4.61
CA PRO A 96 -46.67 7.78 -4.33
C PRO A 96 -46.44 8.05 -2.85
N THR A 97 -47.32 7.51 -1.99
CA THR A 97 -47.24 7.63 -0.51
C THR A 97 -46.04 6.88 0.03
N ILE A 98 -45.74 5.69 -0.52
CA ILE A 98 -44.57 4.90 -0.16
C ILE A 98 -43.29 5.62 -0.56
N HIS A 99 -43.18 6.18 -1.79
CA HIS A 99 -42.03 6.94 -2.22
C HIS A 99 -41.77 8.16 -1.35
N GLN A 100 -42.82 8.88 -0.92
CA GLN A 100 -42.68 9.99 0.02
C GLN A 100 -42.12 9.52 1.36
N ALA A 101 -42.65 8.42 1.91
CA ALA A 101 -42.16 7.86 3.16
C ALA A 101 -40.71 7.35 3.06
N LEU A 102 -40.34 6.68 1.97
CA LEU A 102 -38.98 6.23 1.72
C LEU A 102 -37.99 7.40 1.60
N THR A 103 -38.37 8.48 0.90
CA THR A 103 -37.56 9.68 0.81
C THR A 103 -37.38 10.37 2.17
N ALA A 104 -38.43 10.39 3.00
CA ALA A 104 -38.32 10.90 4.36
C ALA A 104 -37.36 10.06 5.21
N LEU A 105 -37.49 8.73 5.18
CA LEU A 105 -36.61 7.80 5.87
C LEU A 105 -35.15 7.84 5.38
N GLU A 106 -34.93 8.13 4.09
CA GLU A 106 -33.60 8.35 3.54
C GLU A 106 -32.99 9.64 4.11
N SER A 107 -33.76 10.72 4.14
CA SER A 107 -33.31 12.00 4.74
C SER A 107 -33.00 11.88 6.24
N GLU A 108 -33.74 11.04 6.97
CA GLU A 108 -33.46 10.69 8.37
C GLU A 108 -32.24 9.76 8.52
N GLY A 109 -31.76 9.17 7.41
CA GLY A 109 -30.66 8.20 7.41
C GLY A 109 -31.01 6.82 7.99
N THR A 110 -32.31 6.50 8.10
CA THR A 110 -32.80 5.20 8.62
C THR A 110 -33.02 4.17 7.53
N ALA A 111 -33.36 4.59 6.30
CA ALA A 111 -33.43 3.76 5.10
C ALA A 111 -32.34 4.15 4.09
N MET A 112 -31.93 3.20 3.27
CA MET A 112 -30.94 3.39 2.21
C MET A 112 -31.32 2.61 0.96
N ARG A 113 -30.95 3.11 -0.20
CA ARG A 113 -31.04 2.35 -1.44
C ARG A 113 -30.04 1.18 -1.42
N ALA A 114 -30.49 0.04 -1.86
CA ALA A 114 -29.74 -1.22 -1.82
C ALA A 114 -29.60 -1.87 -3.21
N ASP A 115 -29.70 -1.09 -4.28
CA ASP A 115 -29.61 -1.53 -5.69
C ASP A 115 -28.26 -2.18 -6.02
N HIS A 116 -27.22 -1.88 -5.23
CA HIS A 116 -25.87 -2.43 -5.38
C HIS A 116 -25.72 -3.85 -4.82
N LEU A 117 -26.74 -4.39 -4.15
CA LEU A 117 -26.69 -5.77 -3.67
C LEU A 117 -26.83 -6.75 -4.84
N GLU A 118 -26.03 -7.80 -4.82
CA GLU A 118 -26.03 -8.84 -5.85
C GLU A 118 -27.42 -9.50 -5.92
N GLY A 119 -28.08 -9.41 -7.07
CA GLY A 119 -29.43 -9.94 -7.30
C GLY A 119 -30.58 -9.03 -6.82
N ALA A 120 -30.30 -7.79 -6.39
CA ALA A 120 -31.34 -6.82 -6.06
C ALA A 120 -32.07 -6.31 -7.30
N ALA A 121 -33.38 -6.11 -7.19
CA ALA A 121 -34.16 -5.42 -8.21
C ALA A 121 -33.85 -3.91 -8.25
N PRO A 122 -34.12 -3.22 -9.36
CA PRO A 122 -34.05 -1.74 -9.38
C PRO A 122 -34.92 -1.14 -8.28
N GLU A 123 -34.50 -0.03 -7.70
CA GLU A 123 -35.17 0.67 -6.62
C GLU A 123 -35.38 -0.18 -5.34
N THR A 124 -34.46 -1.10 -5.05
CA THR A 124 -34.49 -1.85 -3.79
C THR A 124 -34.10 -0.94 -2.62
N TRP A 125 -34.87 -1.00 -1.54
CA TRP A 125 -34.65 -0.28 -0.28
C TRP A 125 -34.42 -1.24 0.88
N CYS A 126 -33.60 -0.81 1.84
CA CYS A 126 -33.34 -1.58 3.05
C CYS A 126 -33.11 -0.67 4.26
N SER A 127 -33.44 -1.14 5.45
CA SER A 127 -33.06 -0.38 6.64
C SER A 127 -31.53 -0.35 6.77
N ARG A 128 -30.99 0.81 7.14
CA ARG A 128 -29.53 1.01 7.32
C ARG A 128 -28.93 -0.04 8.26
N ARG A 129 -29.63 -0.36 9.34
CA ARG A 129 -29.18 -1.36 10.33
C ARG A 129 -29.03 -2.76 9.73
N LEU A 130 -30.03 -3.22 8.96
CA LEU A 130 -29.96 -4.52 8.30
C LEU A 130 -28.91 -4.55 7.22
N LEU A 131 -28.80 -3.49 6.41
CA LEU A 131 -27.77 -3.40 5.37
C LEU A 131 -26.36 -3.47 5.96
N GLN A 132 -26.11 -2.76 7.07
CA GLN A 132 -24.83 -2.86 7.78
C GLN A 132 -24.58 -4.28 8.30
N ARG A 133 -25.59 -4.93 8.86
CA ARG A 133 -25.48 -6.31 9.35
C ARG A 133 -25.24 -7.31 8.21
N MET A 134 -25.95 -7.17 7.09
CA MET A 134 -25.73 -8.00 5.88
C MET A 134 -24.31 -7.82 5.34
N SER A 135 -23.85 -6.58 5.22
CA SER A 135 -22.48 -6.27 4.79
C SER A 135 -21.44 -6.86 5.74
N TYR A 136 -21.67 -6.80 7.05
CA TYR A 136 -20.79 -7.41 8.05
C TYR A 136 -20.75 -8.94 7.91
N LEU A 137 -21.91 -9.60 7.79
CA LEU A 137 -22.00 -11.06 7.67
C LEU A 137 -21.38 -11.55 6.33
N SER A 138 -21.66 -10.86 5.24
CA SER A 138 -21.06 -11.15 3.92
C SER A 138 -19.54 -11.04 3.96
N ARG A 139 -19.01 -9.96 4.55
CA ARG A 139 -17.56 -9.80 4.75
C ARG A 139 -16.98 -10.93 5.61
N ARG A 140 -17.63 -11.25 6.73
CA ARG A 140 -17.20 -12.33 7.62
C ARG A 140 -17.16 -13.68 6.90
N GLN A 141 -18.18 -13.98 6.09
CA GLN A 141 -18.21 -15.20 5.28
C GLN A 141 -17.12 -15.21 4.22
N LYS A 142 -16.93 -14.11 3.47
CA LYS A 142 -15.84 -13.97 2.50
C LYS A 142 -14.46 -14.13 3.16
N ARG A 143 -14.26 -13.51 4.34
CA ARG A 143 -13.01 -13.66 5.11
C ARG A 143 -12.77 -15.09 5.59
N SER A 144 -13.82 -15.81 6.01
CA SER A 144 -13.71 -17.20 6.49
C SER A 144 -13.49 -18.22 5.38
N SER A 145 -13.84 -17.90 4.12
CA SER A 145 -13.62 -18.78 2.97
C SER A 145 -12.16 -18.75 2.46
N VAL A 146 -11.35 -17.80 2.90
CA VAL A 146 -9.95 -17.69 2.53
C VAL A 146 -9.15 -18.79 3.23
N GLN A 147 -8.59 -19.71 2.44
CA GLN A 147 -7.65 -20.70 2.97
C GLN A 147 -6.25 -20.08 3.05
N ALA A 148 -5.71 -19.97 4.26
CA ALA A 148 -4.39 -19.41 4.50
C ALA A 148 -3.29 -20.23 3.80
N ALA A 149 -2.36 -19.53 3.15
CA ALA A 149 -1.13 -20.11 2.63
C ALA A 149 -0.07 -20.22 3.74
N THR A 150 0.85 -21.16 3.59
CA THR A 150 2.01 -21.22 4.48
C THR A 150 2.98 -20.07 4.19
N PRO A 151 3.86 -19.68 5.11
CA PRO A 151 4.94 -18.72 4.84
C PRO A 151 5.77 -19.11 3.61
N GLN A 152 6.02 -20.40 3.42
CA GLN A 152 6.70 -20.94 2.25
C GLN A 152 5.94 -20.64 0.95
N ASP A 153 4.63 -20.94 0.90
CA ASP A 153 3.82 -20.71 -0.31
C ASP A 153 3.64 -19.20 -0.57
N PHE A 154 3.58 -18.40 0.50
CA PHE A 154 3.57 -16.94 0.38
C PHE A 154 4.89 -16.42 -0.19
N MET A 155 6.03 -16.96 0.22
CA MET A 155 7.32 -16.60 -0.37
C MET A 155 7.41 -16.99 -1.85
N ARG A 156 6.91 -18.17 -2.24
CA ARG A 156 6.82 -18.58 -3.67
C ARG A 156 5.99 -17.58 -4.47
N PHE A 157 4.84 -17.18 -3.93
CA PHE A 157 4.02 -16.12 -4.53
C PHE A 157 4.79 -14.82 -4.67
N LEU A 158 5.49 -14.37 -3.63
CA LEU A 158 6.26 -13.11 -3.67
C LEU A 158 7.40 -13.15 -4.70
N LEU A 159 8.10 -14.28 -4.84
CA LEU A 159 9.15 -14.45 -5.85
C LEU A 159 8.59 -14.29 -7.27
N ASP A 160 7.40 -14.84 -7.54
CA ASP A 160 6.70 -14.65 -8.82
C ASP A 160 6.17 -13.22 -8.97
N TYR A 161 5.52 -12.67 -7.94
CA TYR A 161 4.93 -11.35 -7.93
C TYR A 161 5.96 -10.23 -8.13
N HIS A 162 7.18 -10.44 -7.62
CA HIS A 162 8.32 -9.55 -7.81
C HIS A 162 9.19 -9.91 -9.03
N HIS A 163 8.72 -10.74 -9.93
CA HIS A 163 9.39 -11.04 -11.21
C HIS A 163 10.79 -11.66 -11.07
N LEU A 164 11.01 -12.48 -10.07
CA LEU A 164 12.31 -13.10 -9.78
C LEU A 164 12.42 -14.55 -10.28
N THR A 165 11.33 -15.16 -10.68
CA THR A 165 11.35 -16.49 -11.32
C THR A 165 11.47 -16.36 -12.83
N PRO A 166 12.08 -17.32 -13.54
CA PRO A 166 12.30 -17.23 -15.00
C PRO A 166 11.01 -16.98 -15.79
N GLU A 167 9.89 -17.53 -15.32
CA GLU A 167 8.58 -17.45 -15.98
C GLU A 167 7.92 -16.07 -15.82
N THR A 168 8.33 -15.31 -14.82
CA THR A 168 7.69 -14.03 -14.46
C THR A 168 8.55 -12.81 -14.73
N THR A 169 9.83 -12.99 -15.15
CA THR A 169 10.71 -11.88 -15.49
C THR A 169 10.07 -10.97 -16.53
N VAL A 170 10.21 -9.66 -16.31
CA VAL A 170 9.70 -8.64 -17.24
C VAL A 170 10.77 -8.24 -18.27
N ARG A 171 10.37 -7.52 -19.33
CA ARG A 171 11.27 -7.12 -20.41
C ARG A 171 11.01 -5.69 -20.88
N GLY A 172 12.06 -5.06 -21.41
CA GLY A 172 12.00 -3.76 -22.05
C GLY A 172 11.64 -2.61 -21.09
N ARG A 173 11.42 -1.42 -21.66
CA ARG A 173 11.07 -0.21 -20.90
C ARG A 173 9.79 -0.34 -20.08
N PRO A 174 8.69 -0.93 -20.60
CA PRO A 174 7.48 -1.14 -19.79
C PRO A 174 7.74 -2.05 -18.58
N GLY A 175 8.63 -3.04 -18.73
CA GLY A 175 9.07 -3.90 -17.62
C GLY A 175 9.83 -3.11 -16.56
N LEU A 176 10.69 -2.17 -16.96
CA LEU A 176 11.38 -1.28 -16.02
C LEU A 176 10.37 -0.43 -15.22
N THR A 177 9.44 0.23 -15.91
CA THR A 177 8.39 1.05 -15.25
C THR A 177 7.63 0.23 -14.21
N LYS A 178 7.18 -0.99 -14.57
CA LYS A 178 6.47 -1.88 -13.67
C LYS A 178 7.27 -2.25 -12.41
N VAL A 179 8.57 -2.54 -12.57
CA VAL A 179 9.48 -2.83 -11.44
C VAL A 179 9.64 -1.60 -10.55
N LEU A 180 9.78 -0.41 -11.14
CA LEU A 180 9.93 0.83 -10.39
C LEU A 180 8.65 1.23 -9.65
N GLU A 181 7.48 1.11 -10.26
CA GLU A 181 6.17 1.32 -9.60
C GLU A 181 6.00 0.41 -8.38
N GLN A 182 6.40 -0.85 -8.51
CA GLN A 182 6.31 -1.82 -7.42
C GLN A 182 7.28 -1.50 -6.28
N LEU A 183 8.50 -1.04 -6.58
CA LEU A 183 9.58 -0.84 -5.60
C LEU A 183 9.77 0.62 -5.19
N GLN A 184 9.01 1.56 -5.75
CA GLN A 184 9.16 2.97 -5.37
C GLN A 184 8.89 3.18 -3.88
N GLY A 185 9.59 4.15 -3.32
CA GLY A 185 9.48 4.46 -1.89
C GLY A 185 10.29 3.53 -0.98
N LEU A 186 10.97 2.48 -1.51
CA LEU A 186 11.86 1.65 -0.71
C LEU A 186 13.27 2.23 -0.66
N ASP A 187 13.80 2.44 0.54
CA ASP A 187 15.21 2.84 0.75
C ASP A 187 16.12 1.61 0.64
N LEU A 188 16.79 1.45 -0.52
CA LEU A 188 17.70 0.35 -0.79
C LEU A 188 19.12 0.86 -1.04
N PRO A 189 20.18 0.05 -0.79
CA PRO A 189 21.55 0.47 -1.04
C PRO A 189 21.77 0.95 -2.47
N ALA A 190 22.36 2.13 -2.65
CA ALA A 190 22.61 2.74 -3.95
C ALA A 190 23.33 1.79 -4.94
N GLY A 191 24.27 0.99 -4.43
CA GLY A 191 25.01 0.02 -5.24
C GLY A 191 24.24 -1.22 -5.64
N ALA A 192 23.05 -1.45 -5.07
CA ALA A 192 22.25 -2.64 -5.33
C ALA A 192 21.24 -2.44 -6.45
N TRP A 193 20.71 -1.23 -6.62
CA TRP A 193 19.58 -0.95 -7.50
C TRP A 193 19.70 -1.56 -8.90
N GLU A 194 20.74 -1.23 -9.66
CA GLU A 194 20.85 -1.68 -11.04
C GLU A 194 21.23 -3.15 -11.15
N ASN A 195 22.29 -3.57 -10.45
CA ASN A 195 22.89 -4.88 -10.69
C ASN A 195 22.23 -6.03 -9.90
N GLN A 196 21.66 -5.71 -8.75
CA GLN A 196 21.13 -6.74 -7.83
C GLN A 196 19.60 -6.74 -7.76
N ILE A 197 18.95 -5.58 -7.97
CA ILE A 197 17.49 -5.44 -7.86
C ILE A 197 16.86 -5.44 -9.25
N ILE A 198 17.19 -4.46 -10.10
CA ILE A 198 16.54 -4.31 -11.41
C ILE A 198 16.91 -5.46 -12.34
N LYS A 199 18.21 -5.74 -12.53
CA LYS A 199 18.66 -6.80 -13.47
C LYS A 199 18.18 -8.21 -13.11
N LYS A 200 17.87 -8.47 -11.84
CA LYS A 200 17.31 -9.76 -11.44
C LYS A 200 15.85 -9.94 -11.90
N ARG A 201 15.11 -8.83 -12.03
CA ARG A 201 13.70 -8.79 -12.45
C ARG A 201 13.55 -8.54 -13.96
N LEU A 202 14.53 -7.84 -14.53
CA LEU A 202 14.58 -7.38 -15.92
C LEU A 202 15.97 -7.73 -16.52
N PRO A 203 16.15 -8.96 -17.05
CA PRO A 203 17.47 -9.42 -17.53
C PRO A 203 18.05 -8.59 -18.68
N ASP A 204 17.21 -8.00 -19.52
CA ASP A 204 17.57 -7.14 -20.66
C ASP A 204 17.72 -5.65 -20.28
N TYR A 205 17.87 -5.33 -18.99
CA TYR A 205 17.98 -3.97 -18.48
C TYR A 205 19.16 -3.20 -19.12
N ASP A 206 18.84 -2.04 -19.67
CA ASP A 206 19.79 -1.05 -20.14
C ASP A 206 19.80 0.18 -19.20
N PRO A 207 20.97 0.56 -18.64
CA PRO A 207 21.10 1.77 -17.82
C PRO A 207 20.59 3.06 -18.46
N LEU A 208 20.61 3.16 -19.78
CA LEU A 208 20.08 4.31 -20.50
C LEU A 208 18.57 4.53 -20.29
N TRP A 209 17.82 3.47 -20.08
CA TRP A 209 16.38 3.58 -19.84
C TRP A 209 16.06 4.28 -18.50
N LEU A 210 16.86 3.99 -17.47
CA LEU A 210 16.72 4.65 -16.18
C LEU A 210 17.13 6.12 -16.26
N ASP A 211 18.23 6.42 -16.97
CA ASP A 211 18.66 7.80 -17.19
C ASP A 211 17.62 8.60 -17.99
N GLU A 212 17.01 8.00 -18.99
CA GLU A 212 15.97 8.63 -19.80
C GLU A 212 14.75 9.02 -18.96
N LEU A 213 14.25 8.15 -18.07
CA LEU A 213 13.18 8.46 -17.14
C LEU A 213 13.55 9.63 -16.21
N CYS A 214 14.79 9.65 -15.72
CA CYS A 214 15.28 10.73 -14.88
C CYS A 214 15.37 12.06 -15.64
N TYR A 215 15.95 12.06 -16.85
CA TYR A 215 16.12 13.28 -17.68
C TYR A 215 14.80 13.83 -18.22
N ARG A 216 13.80 12.97 -18.43
CA ARG A 216 12.43 13.41 -18.76
C ARG A 216 11.69 14.03 -17.58
N GLY A 217 12.26 13.91 -16.37
CA GLY A 217 11.63 14.39 -15.17
C GLY A 217 10.49 13.50 -14.67
N GLU A 218 10.36 12.28 -15.19
CA GLU A 218 9.36 11.31 -14.76
C GLU A 218 9.77 10.61 -13.45
N LEU A 219 11.07 10.35 -13.28
CA LEU A 219 11.66 9.67 -12.14
C LEU A 219 12.65 10.56 -11.39
N ALA A 220 12.68 10.46 -10.07
CA ALA A 220 13.68 11.04 -9.19
C ALA A 220 14.33 9.95 -8.33
N TRP A 221 15.57 10.21 -7.91
CA TRP A 221 16.25 9.40 -6.92
C TRP A 221 16.66 10.28 -5.74
N LEU A 222 16.47 9.79 -4.53
CA LEU A 222 16.79 10.52 -3.31
C LEU A 222 16.89 9.55 -2.13
N ARG A 223 17.25 10.05 -0.97
CA ARG A 223 17.09 9.33 0.29
C ARG A 223 15.83 9.81 1.00
N LEU A 224 14.89 8.93 1.27
CA LEU A 224 13.64 9.26 1.98
C LEU A 224 13.86 9.37 3.50
N THR A 225 14.54 8.40 4.10
CA THR A 225 14.71 8.33 5.55
C THR A 225 15.94 9.14 5.98
N PRO A 226 15.80 10.19 6.79
CA PRO A 226 16.95 10.88 7.37
C PRO A 226 17.71 9.96 8.34
N PRO A 227 19.01 10.17 8.55
CA PRO A 227 19.76 9.42 9.56
C PRO A 227 19.22 9.68 10.96
N THR A 228 19.06 8.63 11.76
CA THR A 228 18.48 8.69 13.12
C THR A 228 19.36 9.43 14.15
N ALA A 229 20.65 9.58 13.88
CA ALA A 229 21.58 10.30 14.75
C ALA A 229 22.11 11.55 14.02
N PRO A 230 22.35 12.66 14.74
CA PRO A 230 23.01 13.81 14.16
C PRO A 230 24.37 13.35 13.61
N ALA A 231 24.46 13.25 12.31
CA ALA A 231 25.68 12.84 11.63
C ALA A 231 26.74 13.91 11.95
N LYS A 232 27.82 13.49 12.60
CA LYS A 232 29.00 14.35 12.70
C LYS A 232 29.36 14.75 11.27
N ALA A 233 29.27 16.02 10.95
CA ALA A 233 29.31 16.62 9.60
C ALA A 233 30.44 16.14 8.68
N ASN A 234 31.46 15.44 9.20
CA ASN A 234 32.64 15.00 8.47
C ASN A 234 32.79 13.47 8.29
N THR A 235 31.82 12.63 8.71
CA THR A 235 32.01 11.17 8.74
C THR A 235 31.16 10.38 7.75
N MET A 236 30.22 10.99 7.06
CA MET A 236 29.34 10.30 6.10
C MET A 236 29.90 10.35 4.67
N ALA A 237 31.07 9.73 4.46
CA ALA A 237 31.48 9.46 3.09
C ALA A 237 30.42 8.56 2.42
N PRO A 238 29.93 8.94 1.23
CA PRO A 238 28.96 8.17 0.49
C PRO A 238 29.54 6.78 0.18
N ARG A 239 28.74 5.75 0.44
CA ARG A 239 29.14 4.36 0.27
C ARG A 239 28.14 3.65 -0.65
N LYS A 240 28.56 2.54 -1.21
CA LYS A 240 27.65 1.62 -1.93
C LYS A 240 26.41 1.23 -1.09
N ALA A 241 26.53 1.27 0.21
CA ALA A 241 25.47 0.96 1.16
C ALA A 241 24.59 2.18 1.55
N THR A 242 24.85 3.38 1.02
CA THR A 242 23.98 4.56 1.28
C THR A 242 22.58 4.26 0.75
N PRO A 243 21.54 4.33 1.63
CA PRO A 243 20.18 4.09 1.17
C PRO A 243 19.73 5.20 0.23
N ILE A 244 19.15 4.83 -0.89
CA ILE A 244 18.44 5.71 -1.81
C ILE A 244 17.16 5.02 -2.28
N THR A 245 16.18 5.80 -2.67
CA THR A 245 14.96 5.34 -3.32
C THR A 245 14.87 5.88 -4.73
N LEU A 246 14.13 5.16 -5.57
CA LEU A 246 13.66 5.60 -6.88
C LEU A 246 12.17 5.88 -6.77
N VAL A 247 11.72 7.04 -7.22
CA VAL A 247 10.35 7.54 -7.02
C VAL A 247 9.87 8.22 -8.28
N PHE A 248 8.65 7.93 -8.73
CA PHE A 248 7.99 8.75 -9.74
C PHE A 248 7.71 10.15 -9.18
N ARG A 249 7.96 11.19 -9.98
CA ARG A 249 7.84 12.58 -9.49
C ARG A 249 6.44 12.95 -9.05
N GLU A 250 5.42 12.37 -9.65
CA GLU A 250 4.03 12.55 -9.25
C GLU A 250 3.76 12.06 -7.82
N ASP A 251 4.50 11.04 -7.38
CA ASP A 251 4.34 10.43 -6.04
C ASP A 251 5.32 11.01 -5.00
N LEU A 252 6.29 11.83 -5.43
CA LEU A 252 7.39 12.30 -4.58
C LEU A 252 6.89 13.01 -3.33
N GLN A 253 5.89 13.88 -3.44
CA GLN A 253 5.46 14.73 -2.33
C GLN A 253 4.80 13.93 -1.22
N TRP A 254 3.88 13.03 -1.55
CA TRP A 254 3.24 12.21 -0.52
C TRP A 254 4.21 11.18 0.08
N LEU A 255 5.18 10.65 -0.70
CA LEU A 255 6.22 9.76 -0.17
C LEU A 255 7.13 10.48 0.81
N LEU A 256 7.51 11.73 0.53
CA LEU A 256 8.25 12.57 1.46
C LEU A 256 7.44 12.82 2.74
N ALA A 257 6.15 13.18 2.61
CA ALA A 257 5.26 13.38 3.75
C ALA A 257 5.06 12.10 4.59
N ALA A 258 4.99 10.93 3.92
CA ALA A 258 4.86 9.64 4.61
C ALA A 258 6.14 9.23 5.35
N ALA A 259 7.32 9.56 4.81
CA ALA A 259 8.62 9.16 5.37
C ALA A 259 9.17 10.15 6.42
N ARG A 260 8.77 11.41 6.35
CA ARG A 260 9.34 12.51 7.14
C ARG A 260 8.27 13.23 7.96
N THR A 261 8.42 13.25 9.25
CA THR A 261 7.52 14.02 10.13
C THR A 261 7.84 15.51 10.15
N ASN A 262 9.10 15.88 9.84
CA ASN A 262 9.58 17.25 9.84
C ASN A 262 10.44 17.52 8.60
N SER A 263 10.53 18.79 8.22
CA SER A 263 11.49 19.26 7.21
C SER A 263 12.91 18.97 7.68
N LEU A 264 13.77 18.62 6.73
CA LEU A 264 15.20 18.43 7.01
C LEU A 264 15.91 19.76 6.83
N GLU A 265 16.62 20.19 7.86
CA GLU A 265 17.45 21.39 7.82
C GLU A 265 18.90 21.02 7.49
N PRO A 266 19.59 21.84 6.69
CA PRO A 266 21.02 21.68 6.47
C PRO A 266 21.78 21.91 7.79
N PRO A 267 22.99 21.38 7.92
CA PRO A 267 23.87 21.69 9.07
C PRO A 267 24.08 23.20 9.20
N GLU A 268 24.21 23.72 10.44
CA GLU A 268 24.35 25.15 10.73
C GLU A 268 25.57 25.81 10.07
N ALA A 269 26.59 25.08 9.67
CA ALA A 269 27.78 25.58 9.00
C ALA A 269 28.45 24.53 8.09
N GLY A 270 29.17 25.00 7.08
CA GLY A 270 30.04 24.21 6.23
C GLY A 270 29.54 24.08 4.80
N PRO A 271 30.27 23.27 3.97
CA PRO A 271 30.00 23.20 2.53
C PRO A 271 28.59 22.75 2.16
N VAL A 272 27.96 21.91 2.98
CA VAL A 272 26.58 21.44 2.74
C VAL A 272 25.58 22.58 2.88
N GLN A 273 25.75 23.44 3.90
CA GLN A 273 24.90 24.61 4.08
C GLN A 273 25.08 25.60 2.92
N GLU A 274 26.33 25.95 2.58
CA GLU A 274 26.62 26.89 1.50
C GLU A 274 26.01 26.43 0.16
N ILE A 275 26.07 25.13 -0.12
CA ILE A 275 25.45 24.54 -1.30
C ILE A 275 23.92 24.60 -1.19
N ALA A 276 23.35 24.33 -0.03
CA ALA A 276 21.89 24.39 0.17
C ALA A 276 21.35 25.80 -0.09
N GLU A 277 22.00 26.84 0.48
CA GLU A 277 21.65 28.25 0.25
C GLU A 277 21.76 28.67 -1.23
N LEU A 278 22.81 28.18 -1.94
CA LEU A 278 22.94 28.44 -3.35
C LEU A 278 21.86 27.76 -4.19
N LEU A 279 21.56 26.49 -3.89
CA LEU A 279 20.51 25.75 -4.59
C LEU A 279 19.11 26.30 -4.30
N GLU A 280 18.89 26.88 -3.11
CA GLU A 280 17.64 27.54 -2.75
C GLU A 280 17.46 28.86 -3.53
N SER A 281 18.55 29.65 -3.66
CA SER A 281 18.50 30.96 -4.33
C SER A 281 18.59 30.90 -5.84
N GLN A 282 19.36 29.96 -6.40
CA GLN A 282 19.66 29.87 -7.84
C GLN A 282 18.95 28.71 -8.54
N GLY A 283 18.38 27.77 -7.77
CA GLY A 283 17.80 26.54 -8.31
C GLY A 283 18.84 25.48 -8.69
N ALA A 284 18.44 24.56 -9.54
CA ALA A 284 19.28 23.43 -9.94
C ALA A 284 20.56 23.88 -10.67
N SER A 285 21.73 23.46 -10.15
CA SER A 285 23.05 23.94 -10.58
C SER A 285 24.01 22.81 -10.87
N PHE A 286 24.95 23.02 -11.80
CA PHE A 286 26.01 22.05 -12.08
C PHE A 286 27.12 22.14 -11.01
N LEU A 287 27.83 21.02 -10.82
CA LEU A 287 28.95 20.97 -9.85
C LEU A 287 30.02 22.05 -10.09
N PRO A 288 30.45 22.34 -11.35
CA PRO A 288 31.41 23.43 -11.61
C PRO A 288 30.91 24.81 -11.17
N ASP A 289 29.62 25.10 -11.37
CA ASP A 289 29.01 26.38 -10.99
C ASP A 289 28.97 26.53 -9.46
N LEU A 290 28.63 25.44 -8.76
CA LEU A 290 28.66 25.39 -7.29
C LEU A 290 30.10 25.58 -6.76
N ALA A 291 31.11 24.96 -7.42
CA ALA A 291 32.51 25.11 -7.05
C ALA A 291 33.00 26.55 -7.24
N GLN A 292 32.59 27.20 -8.32
CA GLN A 292 32.89 28.59 -8.59
C GLN A 292 32.21 29.53 -7.57
N ALA A 293 30.93 29.36 -7.33
CA ALA A 293 30.14 30.21 -6.43
C ALA A 293 30.61 30.12 -4.97
N THR A 294 31.01 28.94 -4.52
CA THR A 294 31.51 28.72 -3.15
C THR A 294 33.03 28.98 -3.00
N ASN A 295 33.74 29.24 -4.11
CA ASN A 295 35.21 29.32 -4.16
C ASN A 295 35.90 28.09 -3.52
N ARG A 296 35.35 26.89 -3.73
CA ARG A 296 35.86 25.62 -3.20
C ARG A 296 36.37 24.71 -4.32
N LEU A 297 37.20 23.75 -3.94
CA LEU A 297 37.67 22.76 -4.87
C LEU A 297 36.52 21.83 -5.31
N PRO A 298 36.45 21.40 -6.59
CA PRO A 298 35.42 20.50 -7.10
C PRO A 298 35.29 19.21 -6.28
N ASP A 299 36.38 18.64 -5.78
CA ASP A 299 36.38 17.44 -4.95
C ASP A 299 35.74 17.68 -3.58
N ASP A 300 35.84 18.88 -3.03
CA ASP A 300 35.19 19.24 -1.75
C ASP A 300 33.70 19.45 -1.97
N ILE A 301 33.30 20.08 -3.07
CA ILE A 301 31.88 20.23 -3.46
C ILE A 301 31.25 18.87 -3.72
N GLU A 302 31.91 18.01 -4.47
CA GLU A 302 31.39 16.67 -4.72
C GLU A 302 31.18 15.89 -3.42
N ARG A 303 32.12 15.98 -2.49
CA ARG A 303 31.98 15.37 -1.16
C ARG A 303 30.82 15.95 -0.38
N ALA A 304 30.64 17.26 -0.42
CA ALA A 304 29.54 17.94 0.25
C ALA A 304 28.17 17.60 -0.36
N LEU A 305 28.07 17.52 -1.70
CA LEU A 305 26.84 17.06 -2.39
C LEU A 305 26.43 15.67 -1.93
N TRP A 306 27.38 14.73 -1.87
CA TRP A 306 27.09 13.38 -1.40
C TRP A 306 26.78 13.30 0.10
N ASN A 307 27.38 14.17 0.91
CA ASN A 307 26.96 14.31 2.32
C ASN A 307 25.53 14.81 2.40
N GLY A 308 25.14 15.78 1.57
CA GLY A 308 23.76 16.25 1.47
C GLY A 308 22.79 15.17 1.00
N VAL A 309 23.17 14.33 0.04
CA VAL A 309 22.38 13.14 -0.33
C VAL A 309 22.22 12.20 0.86
N ALA A 310 23.30 11.92 1.60
CA ALA A 310 23.23 11.05 2.77
C ALA A 310 22.37 11.64 3.90
N LEU A 311 22.22 12.96 3.96
CA LEU A 311 21.31 13.68 4.84
C LEU A 311 19.87 13.75 4.30
N GLY A 312 19.65 13.39 3.03
CA GLY A 312 18.34 13.49 2.37
C GLY A 312 18.00 14.89 1.83
N LEU A 313 19.00 15.77 1.71
CA LEU A 313 18.82 17.17 1.29
C LEU A 313 18.95 17.38 -0.23
N PHE A 314 19.81 16.60 -0.90
CA PHE A 314 20.16 16.81 -2.30
C PHE A 314 19.82 15.61 -3.17
N THR A 315 19.53 15.91 -4.43
CA THR A 315 19.36 14.95 -5.53
C THR A 315 20.01 15.51 -6.80
N ALA A 316 20.10 14.69 -7.86
CA ALA A 316 20.56 15.14 -9.17
C ALA A 316 19.65 14.64 -10.29
N ASP A 317 19.72 15.31 -11.47
CA ASP A 317 18.86 15.05 -12.63
C ASP A 317 18.98 13.61 -13.19
N GLY A 318 20.14 12.95 -13.07
CA GLY A 318 20.36 11.64 -13.66
C GLY A 318 20.93 10.63 -12.67
N PHE A 319 20.59 9.35 -12.85
CA PHE A 319 21.17 8.24 -12.08
C PHE A 319 22.66 8.01 -12.40
N ALA A 320 23.14 8.56 -13.50
CA ALA A 320 24.56 8.58 -13.86
C ALA A 320 25.46 9.18 -12.77
N ALA A 321 24.96 10.14 -11.97
CA ALA A 321 25.65 10.69 -10.81
C ALA A 321 25.94 9.60 -9.77
N VAL A 322 24.95 8.77 -9.45
CA VAL A 322 25.08 7.63 -8.52
C VAL A 322 26.11 6.62 -9.04
N ARG A 323 26.07 6.28 -10.33
CA ARG A 323 27.06 5.37 -10.94
C ARG A 323 28.48 5.91 -10.88
N ALA A 324 28.67 7.21 -11.14
CA ALA A 324 29.98 7.85 -11.04
C ALA A 324 30.58 7.70 -9.64
N LEU A 325 29.77 7.91 -8.61
CA LEU A 325 30.15 7.67 -7.21
C LEU A 325 30.57 6.23 -6.95
N LEU A 326 29.74 5.27 -7.37
CA LEU A 326 29.97 3.83 -7.15
C LEU A 326 31.27 3.35 -7.82
N ASN A 327 31.59 3.87 -9.01
CA ASN A 327 32.80 3.55 -9.74
C ASN A 327 34.08 4.11 -9.07
N ARG A 328 34.00 5.27 -8.44
CA ARG A 328 35.17 5.86 -7.69
C ARG A 328 35.48 5.07 -6.43
N THR A 329 34.48 4.63 -5.70
CA THR A 329 34.68 3.83 -4.46
C THR A 329 35.31 2.47 -4.74
N SER A 330 35.19 1.93 -5.97
CA SER A 330 35.80 0.66 -6.36
C SER A 330 37.28 0.80 -6.79
N ARG A 331 37.74 2.01 -7.11
CA ARG A 331 39.14 2.28 -7.56
C ARG A 331 40.09 2.75 -6.46
N ARG A 332 39.74 2.62 -5.16
CA ARG A 332 40.69 2.93 -4.07
C ARG A 332 41.95 2.06 -4.26
N PRO A 333 43.13 2.65 -4.42
CA PRO A 333 44.36 1.88 -4.52
C PRO A 333 44.56 1.11 -3.21
N THR A 334 44.74 -0.19 -3.30
CA THR A 334 45.22 -1.00 -2.20
C THR A 334 46.50 -0.35 -1.65
N ARG A 335 46.41 0.19 -0.43
CA ARG A 335 47.59 0.61 0.31
C ARG A 335 48.49 -0.61 0.45
N HIS A 336 49.52 -0.72 -0.39
CA HIS A 336 50.59 -1.68 -0.19
C HIS A 336 51.21 -1.38 1.17
N ARG A 337 51.14 -2.36 2.08
CA ARG A 337 51.93 -2.36 3.30
C ARG A 337 53.42 -2.21 2.88
N PRO A 338 54.13 -1.20 3.42
CA PRO A 338 55.60 -1.14 3.21
C PRO A 338 56.24 -2.23 4.10
N GLY A 339 56.84 -3.24 3.51
CA GLY A 339 57.47 -4.29 4.29
C GLY A 339 57.93 -5.52 3.54
N GLN A 340 58.19 -5.45 2.21
CA GLN A 340 58.95 -6.54 1.54
C GLN A 340 60.06 -5.95 0.73
N ASN A 341 61.28 -6.35 1.07
CA ASN A 341 62.55 -6.05 0.33
C ASN A 341 62.44 -6.53 -1.11
N LEU A 342 62.24 -5.59 -2.04
CA LEU A 342 62.25 -5.83 -3.47
C LEU A 342 63.64 -5.47 -4.01
N GLY A 343 64.30 -6.42 -4.66
CA GLY A 343 65.61 -6.25 -5.23
C GLY A 343 65.71 -5.14 -6.27
N SER A 344 66.89 -4.62 -6.50
CA SER A 344 67.23 -3.43 -7.28
C SER A 344 66.69 -3.39 -8.74
N GLN A 345 66.38 -4.53 -9.36
CA GLN A 345 65.78 -4.60 -10.70
C GLN A 345 64.29 -4.21 -10.73
N ALA A 346 63.56 -4.52 -9.66
CA ALA A 346 62.15 -4.14 -9.55
C ALA A 346 61.95 -2.62 -9.35
N LEU A 347 62.92 -1.93 -8.77
CA LEU A 347 62.91 -0.46 -8.60
C LEU A 347 63.11 0.29 -9.95
N ARG A 348 63.94 -0.22 -10.85
CA ARG A 348 64.14 0.38 -12.20
C ARG A 348 62.91 0.24 -13.09
N THR A 349 62.25 -0.91 -13.09
CA THR A 349 61.03 -1.14 -13.86
C THR A 349 59.86 -0.33 -13.28
N ARG A 350 59.84 -0.12 -11.96
CA ARG A 350 58.83 0.70 -11.29
C ARG A 350 59.03 2.20 -11.56
N ALA A 351 60.25 2.70 -11.59
CA ALA A 351 60.59 4.06 -12.00
C ALA A 351 60.25 4.35 -13.47
N MET A 352 60.48 3.42 -14.38
CA MET A 352 60.07 3.56 -15.77
C MET A 352 58.56 3.52 -15.99
N ARG A 353 57.82 2.68 -15.21
CA ARG A 353 56.36 2.68 -15.23
C ARG A 353 55.77 3.92 -14.58
N ALA A 354 56.35 4.43 -13.51
CA ALA A 354 55.97 5.69 -12.87
C ALA A 354 56.16 6.91 -13.78
N ASN A 355 57.31 7.00 -14.50
CA ASN A 355 57.55 8.05 -15.48
C ASN A 355 56.61 7.95 -16.69
N ARG A 356 56.27 6.73 -17.16
CA ARG A 356 55.28 6.55 -18.22
C ARG A 356 53.84 6.88 -17.76
N ALA A 357 53.52 6.65 -16.48
CA ALA A 357 52.27 7.06 -15.88
C ALA A 357 52.19 8.57 -15.61
N LEU A 358 53.32 9.25 -15.41
CA LEU A 358 53.39 10.70 -15.26
C LEU A 358 53.30 11.41 -16.64
N THR A 359 53.81 10.82 -17.70
CA THR A 359 53.68 11.36 -19.08
C THR A 359 52.31 11.04 -19.71
N MET A 360 51.58 10.06 -19.20
CA MET A 360 50.18 9.77 -19.54
C MET A 360 49.19 10.41 -18.54
N ARG A 361 49.62 11.29 -17.69
CA ARG A 361 48.72 12.24 -17.02
C ARG A 361 48.27 13.29 -18.04
N SER A 362 47.58 12.81 -19.08
CA SER A 362 46.62 13.60 -19.80
C SER A 362 45.62 14.15 -18.80
N THR A 363 45.49 15.49 -18.80
CA THR A 363 44.41 16.30 -18.27
C THR A 363 43.60 15.65 -17.16
N PRO A 364 43.42 16.26 -15.99
CA PRO A 364 42.44 15.83 -15.05
C PRO A 364 41.10 15.83 -15.79
N GLN A 365 40.66 14.64 -16.24
CA GLN A 365 39.26 14.49 -16.55
C GLN A 365 38.58 14.81 -15.24
N THR A 366 38.13 16.03 -15.12
CA THR A 366 37.09 16.42 -14.17
C THR A 366 35.92 15.55 -14.50
N HIS A 367 35.87 14.36 -13.90
CA HIS A 367 34.67 13.52 -13.86
C HIS A 367 33.70 14.19 -12.89
N ALA A 368 33.28 15.42 -13.25
CA ALA A 368 32.15 16.05 -12.62
C ALA A 368 30.95 15.08 -12.74
N ALA A 369 30.33 14.74 -11.66
CA ALA A 369 29.13 13.91 -11.70
C ALA A 369 28.15 14.56 -12.69
N PRO A 370 27.73 13.85 -13.75
CA PRO A 370 26.93 14.45 -14.80
C PRO A 370 25.54 14.83 -14.24
N GLY A 371 25.03 15.99 -14.64
CA GLY A 371 23.72 16.48 -14.27
C GLY A 371 23.74 17.68 -13.33
N ARG A 372 22.59 18.31 -13.18
CA ARG A 372 22.35 19.40 -12.24
C ARG A 372 21.97 18.83 -10.89
N TRP A 373 22.40 19.46 -9.84
CA TRP A 373 22.05 19.15 -8.47
C TRP A 373 20.96 20.10 -8.00
N SER A 374 20.02 19.58 -7.23
CA SER A 374 18.90 20.34 -6.66
C SER A 374 18.63 19.95 -5.24
N LEU A 375 17.96 20.83 -4.50
CA LEU A 375 17.37 20.51 -3.22
C LEU A 375 16.21 19.52 -3.39
N VAL A 376 16.11 18.58 -2.47
CA VAL A 376 14.89 17.80 -2.29
C VAL A 376 13.85 18.74 -1.68
N SER A 377 12.70 18.85 -2.34
CA SER A 377 11.61 19.70 -1.87
C SER A 377 11.17 19.33 -0.45
N HIS A 378 10.67 20.32 0.28
CA HIS A 378 10.01 20.04 1.56
C HIS A 378 8.73 19.24 1.33
N PRO A 379 8.38 18.33 2.25
CA PRO A 379 7.13 17.59 2.12
C PRO A 379 5.95 18.56 2.23
N GLU A 380 4.99 18.42 1.34
CA GLU A 380 3.72 19.11 1.45
C GLU A 380 2.90 18.57 2.63
N GLN A 381 1.99 19.38 3.14
CA GLN A 381 1.06 18.92 4.17
C GLN A 381 -0.06 18.11 3.50
N TYR A 382 -0.18 16.85 3.88
CA TYR A 382 -1.26 15.98 3.44
C TYR A 382 -2.24 15.71 4.58
N PRO A 383 -3.56 15.65 4.32
CA PRO A 383 -4.51 15.11 5.26
C PRO A 383 -4.10 13.69 5.67
N THR A 384 -4.19 13.39 6.95
CA THR A 384 -3.74 12.08 7.48
C THR A 384 -4.43 10.90 6.79
N GLU A 385 -5.69 11.09 6.38
CA GLU A 385 -6.48 10.05 5.71
C GLU A 385 -5.99 9.78 4.29
N ASP A 386 -5.72 10.82 3.51
CA ASP A 386 -5.23 10.74 2.13
C ASP A 386 -3.83 10.13 2.11
N LEU A 387 -2.97 10.54 3.04
CA LEU A 387 -1.63 9.99 3.20
C LEU A 387 -1.69 8.50 3.55
N ALA A 388 -2.57 8.11 4.46
CA ALA A 388 -2.74 6.70 4.82
C ALA A 388 -3.29 5.86 3.67
N GLU A 389 -4.16 6.41 2.81
CA GLU A 389 -4.65 5.75 1.61
C GLU A 389 -3.51 5.57 0.57
N ALA A 390 -2.70 6.61 0.33
CA ALA A 390 -1.56 6.53 -0.59
C ALA A 390 -0.53 5.48 -0.12
N VAL A 391 -0.18 5.48 1.17
CA VAL A 391 0.71 4.46 1.75
C VAL A 391 0.12 3.06 1.63
N ALA A 392 -1.18 2.88 1.91
CA ALA A 392 -1.84 1.59 1.78
C ALA A 392 -1.84 1.09 0.33
N HIS A 393 -2.05 1.96 -0.65
CA HIS A 393 -1.94 1.63 -2.08
C HIS A 393 -0.53 1.16 -2.44
N GLN A 394 0.51 1.88 -2.02
CA GLN A 394 1.89 1.49 -2.30
C GLN A 394 2.28 0.17 -1.64
N LEU A 395 1.86 -0.06 -0.41
CA LEU A 395 2.07 -1.34 0.26
C LEU A 395 1.40 -2.51 -0.50
N LEU A 396 0.17 -2.29 -0.99
CA LEU A 396 -0.55 -3.28 -1.80
C LEU A 396 0.12 -3.51 -3.15
N ALA A 397 0.61 -2.45 -3.82
CA ALA A 397 1.36 -2.57 -5.07
C ALA A 397 2.66 -3.35 -4.86
N CYS A 398 3.39 -3.05 -3.78
CA CYS A 398 4.64 -3.73 -3.44
C CYS A 398 4.43 -5.20 -3.08
N TRP A 399 3.49 -5.51 -2.19
CA TRP A 399 3.39 -6.83 -1.58
C TRP A 399 2.24 -7.70 -2.09
N GLY A 400 1.24 -7.11 -2.74
CA GLY A 400 0.02 -7.80 -3.16
C GLY A 400 -0.88 -8.22 -1.99
N VAL A 401 -0.29 -8.67 -0.90
CA VAL A 401 -0.93 -9.01 0.39
C VAL A 401 -0.24 -8.24 1.49
N VAL A 402 -1.01 -7.51 2.30
CA VAL A 402 -0.50 -6.62 3.34
C VAL A 402 -0.98 -7.06 4.72
N PHE A 403 -0.05 -7.11 5.66
CA PHE A 403 -0.28 -7.27 7.09
C PHE A 403 0.73 -6.44 7.87
N ARG A 404 0.54 -6.31 9.18
CA ARG A 404 1.27 -5.36 10.01
C ARG A 404 2.80 -5.47 9.86
N ASP A 405 3.35 -6.68 9.90
CA ASP A 405 4.80 -6.87 9.92
C ASP A 405 5.46 -6.53 8.58
N LEU A 406 4.75 -6.70 7.44
CA LEU A 406 5.20 -6.21 6.13
C LEU A 406 5.13 -4.69 6.02
N ALA A 407 4.11 -4.06 6.61
CA ALA A 407 4.00 -2.60 6.61
C ALA A 407 5.15 -1.94 7.41
N HIS A 408 5.73 -2.65 8.38
CA HIS A 408 6.90 -2.22 9.15
C HIS A 408 8.22 -2.79 8.59
N HIS A 409 8.25 -3.23 7.35
CA HIS A 409 9.49 -3.72 6.74
C HIS A 409 10.59 -2.64 6.78
N PRO A 410 11.83 -2.96 7.17
CA PRO A 410 12.90 -1.96 7.37
C PRO A 410 13.24 -1.11 6.13
N ALA A 411 12.97 -1.60 4.92
CA ALA A 411 13.16 -0.83 3.70
C ALA A 411 11.96 0.07 3.36
N THR A 412 10.85 0.00 4.11
CA THR A 412 9.65 0.82 3.88
C THR A 412 9.68 2.02 4.82
N PRO A 413 10.18 3.19 4.38
CA PRO A 413 10.25 4.37 5.21
C PRO A 413 8.85 5.01 5.32
N THR A 414 8.11 4.67 6.36
CA THR A 414 6.86 5.34 6.66
C THR A 414 6.75 5.71 8.13
N ALA A 415 6.41 6.97 8.39
CA ALA A 415 6.03 7.46 9.71
C ALA A 415 4.52 7.34 9.96
N THR A 416 3.74 6.94 8.94
CA THR A 416 2.29 6.76 9.04
C THR A 416 1.97 5.58 9.97
N PRO A 417 1.21 5.80 11.06
CA PRO A 417 0.90 4.75 12.01
C PRO A 417 0.07 3.62 11.39
N TRP A 418 0.38 2.38 11.74
CA TRP A 418 -0.37 1.21 11.25
C TRP A 418 -1.89 1.32 11.45
N ARG A 419 -2.34 1.93 12.56
CA ARG A 419 -3.78 2.13 12.82
C ARG A 419 -4.49 2.92 11.71
N ASP A 420 -3.79 3.90 11.11
CA ASP A 420 -4.37 4.76 10.08
C ASP A 420 -4.31 4.07 8.72
N ILE A 421 -3.21 3.35 8.41
CA ILE A 421 -3.11 2.45 7.26
C ILE A 421 -4.21 1.36 7.33
N LEU A 422 -4.45 0.79 8.51
CA LEU A 422 -5.51 -0.21 8.71
C LEU A 422 -6.91 0.35 8.44
N LYS A 423 -7.18 1.60 8.84
CA LYS A 423 -8.46 2.26 8.50
C LYS A 423 -8.61 2.45 6.99
N ALA A 424 -7.54 2.85 6.30
CA ALA A 424 -7.53 2.97 4.84
C ALA A 424 -7.79 1.61 4.16
N LEU A 425 -7.12 0.55 4.60
CA LEU A 425 -7.33 -0.82 4.07
C LEU A 425 -8.77 -1.32 4.30
N ARG A 426 -9.39 -1.00 5.43
CA ARG A 426 -10.80 -1.32 5.69
C ARG A 426 -11.74 -0.54 4.76
N ARG A 427 -11.46 0.75 4.49
CA ARG A 427 -12.20 1.54 3.48
C ARG A 427 -12.06 0.94 2.08
N PHE A 428 -10.86 0.44 1.73
CA PHE A 428 -10.64 -0.25 0.47
C PHE A 428 -11.42 -1.57 0.38
N GLU A 429 -11.54 -2.30 1.49
CA GLU A 429 -12.39 -3.50 1.55
C GLU A 429 -13.88 -3.14 1.38
N ASP A 430 -14.33 -2.05 2.01
CA ASP A 430 -15.71 -1.56 1.89
C ASP A 430 -16.05 -1.12 0.46
N ARG A 431 -15.05 -0.58 -0.27
CA ARG A 431 -15.15 -0.22 -1.70
C ARG A 431 -14.93 -1.41 -2.65
N GLY A 432 -14.58 -2.59 -2.13
CA GLY A 432 -14.29 -3.77 -2.94
C GLY A 432 -12.93 -3.78 -3.65
N ILE A 433 -12.05 -2.81 -3.36
CA ILE A 433 -10.70 -2.71 -3.93
C ILE A 433 -9.79 -3.84 -3.43
N VAL A 434 -9.94 -4.23 -2.17
CA VAL A 434 -9.21 -5.33 -1.55
C VAL A 434 -10.15 -6.35 -0.94
N ARG A 435 -9.62 -7.55 -0.69
CA ARG A 435 -10.27 -8.60 0.10
C ARG A 435 -9.58 -8.69 1.46
N GLY A 436 -10.35 -8.60 2.55
CA GLY A 436 -9.87 -8.92 3.89
C GLY A 436 -9.94 -10.43 4.13
N GLY A 437 -9.01 -10.97 4.91
CA GLY A 437 -8.99 -12.40 5.22
C GLY A 437 -7.75 -12.84 5.98
N ARG A 438 -7.58 -14.14 6.13
CA ARG A 438 -6.36 -14.77 6.61
C ARG A 438 -5.62 -15.41 5.43
N PHE A 439 -4.78 -14.63 4.77
CA PHE A 439 -4.07 -15.07 3.56
C PHE A 439 -2.80 -15.84 3.89
N VAL A 440 -2.08 -15.47 4.95
CA VAL A 440 -0.80 -16.06 5.37
C VAL A 440 -0.95 -16.59 6.79
N SER A 441 -0.65 -17.87 6.99
CA SER A 441 -0.67 -18.50 8.32
C SER A 441 0.50 -18.01 9.19
N GLY A 442 0.33 -18.03 10.51
CA GLY A 442 1.36 -17.58 11.46
C GLY A 442 1.45 -16.06 11.64
N GLN A 443 0.84 -15.26 10.76
CA GLN A 443 0.85 -13.80 10.88
C GLN A 443 -0.36 -13.30 11.69
N SER A 444 -0.11 -12.38 12.61
CA SER A 444 -1.13 -11.84 13.51
C SER A 444 -1.90 -10.68 12.91
N GLY A 445 -3.14 -10.48 13.35
CA GLY A 445 -3.99 -9.35 12.96
C GLY A 445 -4.72 -9.52 11.63
N GLU A 446 -5.29 -8.42 11.15
CA GLU A 446 -6.01 -8.39 9.87
C GLU A 446 -5.02 -8.36 8.71
N GLN A 447 -5.39 -9.05 7.65
CA GLN A 447 -4.63 -9.11 6.41
C GLN A 447 -5.53 -8.72 5.26
N PHE A 448 -4.98 -8.01 4.28
CA PHE A 448 -5.70 -7.52 3.12
C PHE A 448 -4.91 -7.87 1.85
N ALA A 449 -5.62 -8.22 0.80
CA ALA A 449 -5.02 -8.59 -0.47
C ALA A 449 -5.73 -7.93 -1.65
N LEU A 450 -4.97 -7.55 -2.66
CA LEU A 450 -5.55 -7.27 -3.97
C LEU A 450 -6.23 -8.54 -4.51
N PRO A 451 -7.41 -8.46 -5.15
CA PRO A 451 -8.09 -9.64 -5.68
C PRO A 451 -7.20 -10.51 -6.56
N ALA A 452 -6.47 -9.90 -7.50
CA ALA A 452 -5.54 -10.61 -8.37
C ALA A 452 -4.38 -11.27 -7.59
N ALA A 453 -3.83 -10.60 -6.56
CA ALA A 453 -2.77 -11.15 -5.73
C ALA A 453 -3.27 -12.33 -4.87
N ALA A 454 -4.49 -12.25 -4.35
CA ALA A 454 -5.11 -13.37 -3.64
C ALA A 454 -5.27 -14.61 -4.52
N ASP A 455 -5.70 -14.42 -5.78
CA ASP A 455 -5.86 -15.51 -6.73
C ASP A 455 -4.50 -16.10 -7.14
N GLN A 456 -3.47 -15.27 -7.36
CA GLN A 456 -2.08 -15.72 -7.61
C GLN A 456 -1.50 -16.47 -6.41
N LEU A 457 -1.76 -16.04 -5.18
CA LEU A 457 -1.34 -16.73 -3.97
C LEU A 457 -1.96 -18.14 -3.87
N GLN A 458 -3.25 -18.27 -4.21
CA GLN A 458 -3.91 -19.57 -4.25
C GLN A 458 -3.34 -20.47 -5.36
N GLN A 459 -2.93 -19.92 -6.50
CA GLN A 459 -2.25 -20.66 -7.57
C GLN A 459 -0.86 -21.12 -7.10
N ALA A 460 -0.06 -20.24 -6.48
CA ALA A 460 1.25 -20.60 -5.94
C ALA A 460 1.16 -21.74 -4.90
N ARG A 461 0.12 -21.71 -4.04
CA ARG A 461 -0.15 -22.76 -3.05
C ARG A 461 -0.45 -24.11 -3.69
N ARG A 462 -1.20 -24.12 -4.82
CA ARG A 462 -1.60 -25.37 -5.52
C ARG A 462 -0.49 -25.92 -6.43
N ARG A 463 0.46 -25.07 -6.83
CA ARG A 463 1.55 -25.48 -7.73
C ARG A 463 2.47 -26.51 -7.05
N PRO A 464 2.85 -27.61 -7.72
CA PRO A 464 3.79 -28.59 -7.15
C PRO A 464 5.14 -27.93 -6.83
N ARG A 465 5.88 -28.52 -5.91
CA ARG A 465 7.23 -28.14 -5.57
C ARG A 465 8.20 -28.82 -6.54
N THR A 466 9.14 -28.04 -7.10
CA THR A 466 10.05 -28.50 -8.15
C THR A 466 11.52 -28.34 -7.77
N ASN A 467 11.81 -28.02 -6.51
CA ASN A 467 13.13 -27.60 -6.01
C ASN A 467 13.68 -26.38 -6.77
N GLN A 468 12.79 -25.46 -7.15
CA GLN A 468 13.18 -24.24 -7.82
C GLN A 468 13.97 -23.34 -6.87
N GLU A 469 15.20 -23.01 -7.27
CA GLU A 469 16.07 -22.12 -6.52
C GLU A 469 16.04 -20.70 -7.09
N VAL A 470 15.88 -19.72 -6.18
CA VAL A 470 15.96 -18.30 -6.51
C VAL A 470 16.91 -17.62 -5.54
N THR A 471 18.01 -17.05 -6.08
CA THR A 471 18.99 -16.33 -5.29
C THR A 471 18.84 -14.84 -5.47
N ILE A 472 18.68 -14.12 -4.37
CA ILE A 472 18.57 -12.66 -4.28
C ILE A 472 19.72 -12.07 -3.46
N ALA A 473 19.99 -10.79 -3.60
CA ALA A 473 20.85 -10.07 -2.67
C ALA A 473 20.15 -9.93 -1.31
N ALA A 474 20.88 -10.02 -0.20
CA ALA A 474 20.28 -9.87 1.12
C ALA A 474 19.70 -8.48 1.40
N CYS A 475 20.04 -7.46 0.57
CA CYS A 475 19.45 -6.14 0.58
C CYS A 475 18.18 -6.02 -0.27
N ASP A 476 17.77 -7.07 -0.99
CA ASP A 476 16.48 -7.11 -1.69
C ASP A 476 15.33 -7.04 -0.67
N PRO A 477 14.25 -6.31 -0.95
CA PRO A 477 13.09 -6.23 -0.06
C PRO A 477 12.48 -7.61 0.26
N LEU A 478 12.68 -8.62 -0.59
CA LEU A 478 12.25 -9.99 -0.31
C LEU A 478 13.13 -10.76 0.71
N ASN A 479 14.08 -10.11 1.36
CA ASN A 479 14.72 -10.66 2.55
C ASN A 479 13.75 -10.59 3.74
N LEU A 480 12.81 -11.53 3.77
CA LEU A 480 11.76 -11.65 4.77
C LEU A 480 12.03 -12.72 5.81
N THR A 481 13.30 -13.14 5.99
CA THR A 481 13.67 -14.24 6.88
C THR A 481 13.17 -14.06 8.32
N ALA A 482 13.27 -12.85 8.88
CA ALA A 482 12.77 -12.58 10.25
C ALA A 482 11.28 -12.21 10.32
N ILE A 483 10.59 -12.10 9.20
CA ILE A 483 9.15 -11.76 9.15
C ILE A 483 8.32 -13.02 8.90
N LEU A 484 8.72 -13.84 7.96
CA LEU A 484 7.98 -15.03 7.55
C LEU A 484 8.49 -16.32 8.19
N PHE A 485 9.75 -16.35 8.59
CA PHE A 485 10.42 -17.54 9.11
C PHE A 485 11.05 -17.25 10.47
N GLU A 486 11.16 -18.27 11.30
CA GLU A 486 11.88 -18.18 12.57
C GLU A 486 13.39 -18.06 12.33
N GLY A 487 14.05 -17.22 13.10
CA GLY A 487 15.50 -17.03 13.05
C GLY A 487 15.92 -15.59 12.84
N PRO A 488 17.24 -15.31 12.88
CA PRO A 488 17.77 -13.97 12.67
C PRO A 488 17.63 -13.54 11.20
N ARG A 489 17.41 -12.26 10.99
CA ARG A 489 17.44 -11.68 9.64
C ARG A 489 18.85 -11.74 9.06
N THR A 490 19.00 -12.21 7.84
CA THR A 490 20.25 -12.10 7.09
C THR A 490 20.62 -10.62 6.93
N PRO A 491 21.84 -10.17 7.32
CA PRO A 491 22.23 -8.77 7.23
C PRO A 491 22.10 -8.24 5.80
N ALA A 492 21.37 -7.13 5.64
CA ALA A 492 21.03 -6.52 4.35
C ALA A 492 22.24 -5.77 3.75
N THR A 493 23.32 -6.49 3.46
CA THR A 493 24.51 -5.95 2.80
C THR A 493 24.53 -6.36 1.32
N PRO A 494 25.10 -5.52 0.42
CA PRO A 494 25.17 -5.84 -1.00
C PRO A 494 25.99 -7.10 -1.33
N ASN A 495 26.85 -7.54 -0.44
CA ASN A 495 27.72 -8.71 -0.65
C ASN A 495 27.08 -10.02 -0.20
N ASN A 496 26.07 -9.96 0.68
CA ASN A 496 25.37 -11.14 1.15
C ASN A 496 24.29 -11.54 0.16
N THR A 497 24.12 -12.83 0.00
CA THR A 497 23.03 -13.39 -0.83
C THR A 497 22.15 -14.31 0.01
N LEU A 498 20.93 -14.49 -0.40
CA LEU A 498 19.94 -15.36 0.19
C LEU A 498 19.34 -16.23 -0.90
N THR A 499 19.38 -17.53 -0.73
CA THR A 499 18.76 -18.47 -1.68
C THR A 499 17.50 -19.06 -1.07
N TYR A 500 16.43 -19.05 -1.85
CA TYR A 500 15.18 -19.72 -1.52
C TYR A 500 15.01 -20.95 -2.42
N THR A 501 14.75 -22.10 -1.82
CA THR A 501 14.37 -23.32 -2.54
C THR A 501 12.89 -23.56 -2.32
N ASP A 502 12.08 -23.49 -3.38
CA ASP A 502 10.61 -23.52 -3.30
C ASP A 502 10.04 -22.60 -2.21
N GLY A 503 10.62 -21.42 -2.02
CA GLY A 503 10.18 -20.42 -1.05
C GLY A 503 10.69 -20.62 0.38
N VAL A 504 11.50 -21.64 0.66
CA VAL A 504 12.16 -21.84 1.96
C VAL A 504 13.57 -21.26 1.89
N PRO A 505 13.99 -20.38 2.83
CA PRO A 505 15.34 -19.88 2.83
C PRO A 505 16.32 -21.02 3.17
N VAL A 506 17.31 -21.19 2.29
CA VAL A 506 18.44 -22.08 2.55
C VAL A 506 19.52 -21.25 3.22
N SER A 507 20.08 -21.74 4.34
CA SER A 507 21.16 -21.03 5.02
C SER A 507 22.31 -20.79 4.06
N THR A 508 22.63 -19.51 3.83
CA THR A 508 23.83 -19.14 3.10
C THR A 508 25.04 -19.62 3.90
N SER A 509 25.87 -20.43 3.29
CA SER A 509 27.25 -20.61 3.78
C SER A 509 27.97 -19.26 3.67
N ASP A 510 28.60 -18.83 4.75
CA ASP A 510 29.50 -17.68 4.84
C ASP A 510 30.59 -17.70 3.77
#